data_ecedbc28eff6975821082a67753b702e
#
_entry.id   ecedbc28eff6975821082a67753b702e
#
_cell.length_a   1.000
_cell.length_b   1.000
_cell.length_c   1.000
_cell.angle_alpha   90.00
_cell.angle_beta   90.00
_cell.angle_gamma   90.00
#
_symmetry.space_group_name_H-M   'P 1'
#
loop_
_entity.id
_entity.type
_entity.pdbx_description
1 polymer ?
#
loop_
_entity_poly.entity_id
_entity_poly.type
_entity_poly.pdbx_seq_one_letter_code
_entity_poly.pdbx_strand_id
1 'polypeptide(L)'
;MNVEASSILGAVAIGIGATLVMDLWNLFLKGAFSIPSLNYCLLGRWLRHMPAGTFRHASITAAPQKPFECTVGWIAHYTIGVVFALVFVVLASGDWLTRPTLLPTLLYGIGTVVFPFFILQPSFGLGVAASRAPNPTQARLKSLVTHTVFGLGLYVCALGVSFFLRVHA
;
A
#
# COMPACT_ATOMS: atom_id res chain seq x y z
N MET A 1 7.67 24.58 -15.15
CA MET A 1 6.68 23.76 -14.40
C MET A 1 6.71 24.30 -12.97
N ASN A 2 5.56 24.66 -12.37
CA ASN A 2 5.56 25.21 -11.03
C ASN A 2 6.09 24.18 -10.03
N VAL A 3 6.87 24.59 -9.03
CA VAL A 3 7.51 23.72 -8.01
C VAL A 3 6.47 22.79 -7.35
N GLU A 4 5.27 23.27 -7.10
CA GLU A 4 4.18 22.46 -6.55
C GLU A 4 3.72 21.33 -7.50
N ALA A 5 3.58 21.62 -8.79
CA ALA A 5 3.17 20.62 -9.77
C ALA A 5 4.23 19.50 -9.93
N SER A 6 5.52 19.87 -9.90
CA SER A 6 6.60 18.88 -9.95
C SER A 6 6.65 18.00 -8.70
N SER A 7 6.34 18.56 -7.53
CA SER A 7 6.28 17.82 -6.27
C SER A 7 5.11 16.82 -6.23
N ILE A 8 3.94 17.20 -6.74
CA ILE A 8 2.77 16.32 -6.83
C ILE A 8 3.05 15.17 -7.80
N LEU A 9 3.56 15.46 -9.01
CA LEU A 9 3.91 14.43 -9.99
C LEU A 9 4.98 13.48 -9.45
N GLY A 10 5.99 14.03 -8.75
CA GLY A 10 7.00 13.23 -8.06
C GLY A 10 6.41 12.30 -7.01
N ALA A 11 5.50 12.80 -6.17
CA ALA A 11 4.83 11.99 -5.16
C ALA A 11 3.96 10.88 -5.78
N VAL A 12 3.26 11.16 -6.88
CA VAL A 12 2.50 10.14 -7.64
C VAL A 12 3.42 9.06 -8.17
N ALA A 13 4.54 9.45 -8.80
CA ALA A 13 5.52 8.49 -9.33
C ALA A 13 6.13 7.63 -8.21
N ILE A 14 6.47 8.24 -7.07
CA ILE A 14 6.98 7.55 -5.89
C ILE A 14 5.93 6.54 -5.36
N GLY A 15 4.65 6.94 -5.28
CA GLY A 15 3.59 6.07 -4.79
C GLY A 15 3.35 4.85 -5.68
N ILE A 16 3.32 5.05 -7.00
CA ILE A 16 3.21 3.96 -7.99
C ILE A 16 4.42 3.03 -7.87
N GLY A 17 5.64 3.60 -7.86
CA GLY A 17 6.87 2.83 -7.79
C GLY A 17 7.01 2.05 -6.48
N ALA A 18 6.69 2.65 -5.33
CA ALA A 18 6.72 1.98 -4.03
C ALA A 18 5.71 0.81 -3.96
N THR A 19 4.53 0.99 -4.54
CA THR A 19 3.50 -0.06 -4.66
C THR A 19 4.00 -1.20 -5.54
N LEU A 20 4.64 -0.89 -6.66
CA LEU A 20 5.24 -1.89 -7.54
C LEU A 20 6.36 -2.67 -6.83
N VAL A 21 7.24 -2.01 -6.06
CA VAL A 21 8.29 -2.68 -5.26
C VAL A 21 7.65 -3.64 -4.25
N MET A 22 6.56 -3.24 -3.61
CA MET A 22 5.82 -4.10 -2.69
C MET A 22 5.17 -5.30 -3.41
N ASP A 23 4.66 -5.12 -4.62
CA ASP A 23 4.07 -6.20 -5.42
C ASP A 23 5.14 -7.19 -5.90
N LEU A 24 6.31 -6.70 -6.33
CA LEU A 24 7.45 -7.53 -6.67
C LEU A 24 7.95 -8.34 -5.48
N TRP A 25 7.99 -7.76 -4.28
CA TRP A 25 8.27 -8.47 -3.04
C TRP A 25 7.26 -9.58 -2.76
N ASN A 26 5.97 -9.29 -2.88
CA ASN A 26 4.91 -10.30 -2.70
C ASN A 26 5.00 -11.42 -3.76
N LEU A 27 5.35 -11.09 -5.00
CA LEU A 27 5.59 -12.07 -6.06
C LEU A 27 6.79 -12.96 -5.74
N PHE A 28 7.89 -12.38 -5.25
CA PHE A 28 9.07 -13.12 -4.78
C PHE A 28 8.70 -14.08 -3.64
N LEU A 29 7.99 -13.62 -2.62
CA LEU A 29 7.55 -14.47 -1.50
C LEU A 29 6.66 -15.63 -1.97
N LYS A 30 5.78 -15.38 -2.93
CA LYS A 30 4.94 -16.40 -3.54
C LYS A 30 5.76 -17.44 -4.31
N GLY A 31 6.73 -16.98 -5.13
CA GLY A 31 7.55 -17.86 -5.96
C GLY A 31 8.57 -18.67 -5.17
N ALA A 32 9.27 -18.02 -4.23
CA ALA A 32 10.37 -18.65 -3.49
C ALA A 32 9.92 -19.45 -2.25
N PHE A 33 8.83 -19.01 -1.59
CA PHE A 33 8.41 -19.55 -0.30
C PHE A 33 6.96 -20.04 -0.27
N SER A 34 6.24 -19.99 -1.40
CA SER A 34 4.81 -20.33 -1.48
C SER A 34 3.93 -19.54 -0.51
N ILE A 35 4.36 -18.33 -0.11
CA ILE A 35 3.61 -17.44 0.76
C ILE A 35 2.64 -16.62 -0.12
N PRO A 36 1.32 -16.85 -0.02
CA PRO A 36 0.36 -16.17 -0.90
C PRO A 36 0.30 -14.67 -0.60
N SER A 37 0.25 -13.82 -1.63
CA SER A 37 -0.05 -12.39 -1.51
C SER A 37 -1.53 -12.14 -1.18
N LEU A 38 -1.86 -10.90 -0.79
CA LEU A 38 -3.26 -10.48 -0.71
C LEU A 38 -3.91 -10.61 -2.10
N ASN A 39 -5.10 -11.20 -2.15
CA ASN A 39 -5.90 -11.20 -3.36
C ASN A 39 -6.65 -9.86 -3.48
N TYR A 40 -6.17 -8.97 -4.35
CA TYR A 40 -6.77 -7.65 -4.54
C TYR A 40 -8.20 -7.70 -5.10
N CYS A 41 -8.63 -8.81 -5.71
CA CYS A 41 -10.04 -9.00 -6.05
C CYS A 41 -10.95 -8.91 -4.80
N LEU A 42 -10.46 -9.39 -3.64
CA LEU A 42 -11.20 -9.27 -2.38
C LEU A 42 -11.29 -7.83 -1.87
N LEU A 43 -10.26 -7.01 -2.10
CA LEU A 43 -10.32 -5.57 -1.84
C LEU A 43 -11.40 -4.92 -2.70
N GLY A 44 -11.42 -5.22 -3.99
CA GLY A 44 -12.44 -4.71 -4.91
C GLY A 44 -13.84 -5.23 -4.58
N ARG A 45 -13.98 -6.51 -4.18
CA ARG A 45 -15.25 -7.08 -3.69
C ARG A 45 -15.78 -6.29 -2.52
N TRP A 46 -14.96 -6.03 -1.52
CA TRP A 46 -15.30 -5.24 -0.34
C TRP A 46 -15.77 -3.83 -0.72
N LEU A 47 -15.00 -3.12 -1.54
CA LEU A 47 -15.37 -1.78 -2.03
C LEU A 47 -16.71 -1.78 -2.80
N ARG A 48 -16.97 -2.83 -3.57
CA ARG A 48 -18.20 -3.00 -4.35
C ARG A 48 -19.42 -3.37 -3.50
N HIS A 49 -19.24 -3.79 -2.27
CA HIS A 49 -20.32 -4.02 -1.31
C HIS A 49 -20.68 -2.75 -0.50
N MET A 50 -19.77 -1.78 -0.39
CA MET A 50 -19.98 -0.54 0.38
C MET A 50 -21.19 0.29 -0.08
N PRO A 51 -21.48 0.48 -1.38
CA PRO A 51 -22.65 1.23 -1.81
C PRO A 51 -23.99 0.61 -1.34
N ALA A 52 -24.00 -0.68 -1.04
CA ALA A 52 -25.15 -1.38 -0.45
C ALA A 52 -25.12 -1.36 1.09
N GLY A 53 -24.28 -0.52 1.73
CA GLY A 53 -24.16 -0.39 3.18
C GLY A 53 -23.40 -1.51 3.88
N THR A 54 -22.76 -2.43 3.13
CA THR A 54 -22.04 -3.56 3.72
C THR A 54 -20.55 -3.25 3.83
N PHE A 55 -20.11 -2.84 5.01
CA PHE A 55 -18.70 -2.47 5.31
C PHE A 55 -17.90 -3.58 5.98
N ARG A 56 -18.59 -4.60 6.52
CA ARG A 56 -17.95 -5.75 7.21
C ARG A 56 -18.59 -7.05 6.76
N HIS A 57 -17.76 -8.07 6.62
CA HIS A 57 -18.18 -9.42 6.25
C HIS A 57 -17.76 -10.41 7.34
N ALA A 58 -18.56 -11.44 7.58
CA ALA A 58 -18.12 -12.58 8.39
C ALA A 58 -16.93 -13.30 7.72
N SER A 59 -16.98 -13.37 6.38
CA SER A 59 -15.87 -13.81 5.51
C SER A 59 -16.03 -13.17 4.15
N ILE A 60 -15.08 -12.35 3.74
CA ILE A 60 -15.08 -11.71 2.41
C ILE A 60 -14.96 -12.74 1.28
N THR A 61 -14.31 -13.88 1.52
CA THR A 61 -14.16 -14.94 0.53
C THR A 61 -15.48 -15.65 0.26
N ALA A 62 -16.38 -15.73 1.25
CA ALA A 62 -17.71 -16.29 1.13
C ALA A 62 -18.77 -15.27 0.62
N ALA A 63 -18.43 -13.98 0.60
CA ALA A 63 -19.34 -12.94 0.11
C ALA A 63 -19.56 -13.09 -1.40
N PRO A 64 -20.78 -12.75 -1.93
CA PRO A 64 -21.07 -12.81 -3.35
C PRO A 64 -20.07 -11.98 -4.18
N GLN A 65 -19.61 -12.57 -5.27
CA GLN A 65 -18.72 -11.89 -6.21
C GLN A 65 -19.42 -10.69 -6.85
N LYS A 66 -18.63 -9.67 -7.18
CA LYS A 66 -19.13 -8.46 -7.83
C LYS A 66 -18.46 -8.28 -9.21
N PRO A 67 -19.18 -7.78 -10.22
CA PRO A 67 -18.58 -7.47 -11.51
C PRO A 67 -17.35 -6.56 -11.35
N PHE A 68 -16.29 -6.81 -12.12
CA PHE A 68 -15.06 -6.00 -12.13
C PHE A 68 -14.34 -5.87 -10.76
N GLU A 69 -14.61 -6.75 -9.79
CA GLU A 69 -13.99 -6.67 -8.46
C GLU A 69 -12.46 -6.70 -8.51
N CYS A 70 -11.87 -7.46 -9.43
CA CYS A 70 -10.41 -7.50 -9.56
C CYS A 70 -9.84 -6.18 -10.10
N THR A 71 -10.48 -5.59 -11.12
CA THR A 71 -10.09 -4.30 -11.69
C THR A 71 -10.19 -3.19 -10.64
N VAL A 72 -11.33 -3.14 -9.92
CA VAL A 72 -11.54 -2.16 -8.84
C VAL A 72 -10.51 -2.36 -7.73
N GLY A 73 -10.19 -3.59 -7.37
CA GLY A 73 -9.22 -3.91 -6.34
C GLY A 73 -7.79 -3.46 -6.69
N TRP A 74 -7.36 -3.69 -7.93
CA TRP A 74 -6.06 -3.25 -8.42
C TRP A 74 -5.96 -1.72 -8.51
N ILE A 75 -6.97 -1.06 -9.05
CA ILE A 75 -7.03 0.42 -9.09
C ILE A 75 -6.96 0.98 -7.66
N ALA A 76 -7.76 0.45 -6.74
CA ALA A 76 -7.76 0.90 -5.35
C ALA A 76 -6.40 0.68 -4.67
N HIS A 77 -5.72 -0.46 -4.92
CA HIS A 77 -4.42 -0.76 -4.37
C HIS A 77 -3.38 0.31 -4.76
N TYR A 78 -3.25 0.61 -6.05
CA TYR A 78 -2.34 1.66 -6.52
C TYR A 78 -2.77 3.06 -6.08
N THR A 79 -4.06 3.36 -6.06
CA THR A 79 -4.59 4.63 -5.55
C THR A 79 -4.21 4.83 -4.08
N ILE A 80 -4.35 3.80 -3.23
CA ILE A 80 -3.95 3.85 -1.83
C ILE A 80 -2.45 4.11 -1.71
N GLY A 81 -1.62 3.45 -2.50
CA GLY A 81 -0.17 3.67 -2.51
C GLY A 81 0.20 5.11 -2.89
N VAL A 82 -0.46 5.68 -3.90
CA VAL A 82 -0.30 7.09 -4.30
C VAL A 82 -0.75 8.03 -3.18
N VAL A 83 -1.91 7.80 -2.58
CA VAL A 83 -2.40 8.60 -1.44
C VAL A 83 -1.42 8.56 -0.28
N PHE A 84 -0.89 7.40 0.06
CA PHE A 84 0.12 7.28 1.12
C PHE A 84 1.39 8.07 0.78
N ALA A 85 1.87 8.02 -0.46
CA ALA A 85 3.04 8.79 -0.87
C ALA A 85 2.78 10.30 -0.82
N LEU A 86 1.60 10.76 -1.25
CA LEU A 86 1.20 12.17 -1.16
C LEU A 86 1.14 12.64 0.30
N VAL A 87 0.49 11.87 1.17
CA VAL A 87 0.44 12.18 2.61
C VAL A 87 1.84 12.22 3.20
N PHE A 88 2.70 11.27 2.85
CA PHE A 88 4.08 11.26 3.32
C PHE A 88 4.84 12.52 2.91
N VAL A 89 4.76 12.93 1.63
CA VAL A 89 5.44 14.12 1.12
C VAL A 89 4.94 15.39 1.80
N VAL A 90 3.65 15.46 2.13
CA VAL A 90 3.07 16.59 2.89
C VAL A 90 3.60 16.60 4.34
N LEU A 91 3.76 15.44 4.97
CA LEU A 91 4.26 15.32 6.35
C LEU A 91 5.77 15.50 6.44
N ALA A 92 6.50 15.13 5.39
CA ALA A 92 7.93 15.33 5.31
C ALA A 92 8.24 16.82 5.08
N SER A 93 9.37 17.32 5.62
CA SER A 93 9.80 18.68 5.35
C SER A 93 9.98 18.95 3.86
N GLY A 94 9.76 20.22 3.42
CA GLY A 94 9.75 20.59 2.00
C GLY A 94 10.98 20.20 1.18
N ASP A 95 12.14 20.01 1.83
CA ASP A 95 13.38 19.59 1.18
C ASP A 95 13.53 18.07 1.03
N TRP A 96 12.62 17.29 1.57
CA TRP A 96 12.77 15.82 1.57
C TRP A 96 12.81 15.23 0.14
N LEU A 97 12.04 15.78 -0.80
CA LEU A 97 12.05 15.32 -2.21
C LEU A 97 13.41 15.57 -2.89
N THR A 98 14.16 16.59 -2.46
CA THR A 98 15.48 16.90 -3.00
C THR A 98 16.58 16.11 -2.29
N ARG A 99 16.39 15.73 -1.03
CA ARG A 99 17.33 14.97 -0.18
C ARG A 99 16.61 13.85 0.57
N PRO A 100 16.17 12.79 -0.12
CA PRO A 100 15.45 11.70 0.51
C PRO A 100 16.30 11.02 1.60
N THR A 101 15.66 10.67 2.71
CA THR A 101 16.27 9.94 3.83
C THR A 101 15.46 8.67 4.10
N LEU A 102 16.16 7.59 4.48
CA LEU A 102 15.57 6.26 4.62
C LEU A 102 14.67 6.12 5.87
N LEU A 103 15.12 6.62 7.01
CA LEU A 103 14.47 6.37 8.29
C LEU A 103 13.02 6.88 8.33
N PRO A 104 12.68 8.10 7.89
CA PRO A 104 11.30 8.56 7.87
C PRO A 104 10.39 7.71 7.00
N THR A 105 10.86 7.26 5.83
CA THR A 105 10.06 6.41 4.92
C THR A 105 9.81 5.03 5.50
N LEU A 106 10.79 4.42 6.16
CA LEU A 106 10.61 3.14 6.83
C LEU A 106 9.61 3.24 7.97
N LEU A 107 9.75 4.24 8.84
CA LEU A 107 8.82 4.46 9.96
C LEU A 107 7.41 4.73 9.46
N TYR A 108 7.27 5.55 8.42
CA TYR A 108 5.99 5.81 7.79
C TYR A 108 5.40 4.55 7.15
N GLY A 109 6.19 3.83 6.35
CA GLY A 109 5.76 2.58 5.74
C GLY A 109 5.26 1.58 6.78
N ILE A 110 6.01 1.34 7.85
CA ILE A 110 5.58 0.50 8.97
C ILE A 110 4.29 1.04 9.59
N GLY A 111 4.17 2.36 9.79
CA GLY A 111 2.99 3.00 10.35
C GLY A 111 1.73 2.77 9.51
N THR A 112 1.85 2.68 8.19
CA THR A 112 0.70 2.41 7.31
C THR A 112 0.07 1.03 7.52
N VAL A 113 0.71 0.10 8.25
CA VAL A 113 0.13 -1.20 8.65
C VAL A 113 -1.13 -1.05 9.50
N VAL A 114 -1.34 0.11 10.10
CA VAL A 114 -2.57 0.44 10.83
C VAL A 114 -3.81 0.23 9.95
N PHE A 115 -3.74 0.54 8.66
CA PHE A 115 -4.87 0.38 7.74
C PHE A 115 -5.28 -1.09 7.55
N PRO A 116 -4.39 -2.02 7.16
CA PRO A 116 -4.80 -3.43 7.11
C PRO A 116 -5.19 -3.98 8.49
N PHE A 117 -4.51 -3.61 9.57
CA PHE A 117 -4.79 -4.18 10.90
C PHE A 117 -6.14 -3.77 11.47
N PHE A 118 -6.54 -2.53 11.29
CA PHE A 118 -7.73 -1.98 11.96
C PHE A 118 -8.90 -1.71 11.01
N ILE A 119 -8.67 -1.67 9.70
CA ILE A 119 -9.72 -1.42 8.71
C ILE A 119 -9.94 -2.67 7.85
N LEU A 120 -8.95 -3.10 7.08
CA LEU A 120 -9.13 -4.10 6.04
C LEU A 120 -9.38 -5.50 6.63
N GLN A 121 -8.53 -5.97 7.52
CA GLN A 121 -8.64 -7.31 8.13
C GLN A 121 -9.94 -7.49 8.92
N PRO A 122 -10.37 -6.53 9.80
CA PRO A 122 -11.68 -6.59 10.42
C PRO A 122 -12.84 -6.60 9.42
N SER A 123 -12.74 -5.81 8.36
CA SER A 123 -13.78 -5.74 7.32
C SER A 123 -13.90 -7.04 6.52
N PHE A 124 -12.81 -7.78 6.41
CA PHE A 124 -12.76 -9.09 5.74
C PHE A 124 -13.21 -10.26 6.64
N GLY A 125 -13.48 -10.02 7.92
CA GLY A 125 -13.84 -11.06 8.89
C GLY A 125 -12.64 -11.68 9.63
N LEU A 126 -11.41 -11.20 9.36
CA LEU A 126 -10.19 -11.72 9.97
C LEU A 126 -9.93 -11.17 11.38
N GLY A 127 -10.77 -10.27 11.88
CA GLY A 127 -10.58 -9.60 13.15
C GLY A 127 -9.47 -8.56 13.15
N VAL A 128 -9.35 -7.79 14.23
CA VAL A 128 -8.31 -6.78 14.41
C VAL A 128 -6.93 -7.45 14.38
N ALA A 129 -6.02 -6.90 13.60
CA ALA A 129 -4.68 -7.44 13.40
C ALA A 129 -4.68 -8.95 13.12
N ALA A 130 -5.58 -9.39 12.24
CA ALA A 130 -5.76 -10.79 11.84
C ALA A 130 -6.01 -11.76 13.03
N SER A 131 -6.62 -11.29 14.11
CA SER A 131 -6.83 -12.10 15.35
C SER A 131 -7.65 -13.36 15.12
N ARG A 132 -8.43 -13.45 14.03
CA ARG A 132 -9.26 -14.60 13.63
C ARG A 132 -8.69 -15.37 12.44
N ALA A 133 -7.50 -15.00 11.95
CA ALA A 133 -6.84 -15.75 10.89
C ALA A 133 -6.37 -17.13 11.41
N PRO A 134 -6.23 -18.14 10.54
CA PRO A 134 -5.72 -19.45 10.94
C PRO A 134 -4.34 -19.39 11.61
N ASN A 135 -3.47 -18.47 11.17
CA ASN A 135 -2.18 -18.18 11.79
C ASN A 135 -2.00 -16.67 11.96
N PRO A 136 -2.47 -16.08 13.09
CA PRO A 136 -2.43 -14.63 13.31
C PRO A 136 -1.02 -14.04 13.32
N THR A 137 -0.06 -14.74 13.91
CA THR A 137 1.34 -14.28 14.00
C THR A 137 1.97 -14.16 12.62
N GLN A 138 1.80 -15.17 11.77
CA GLN A 138 2.31 -15.14 10.39
C GLN A 138 1.64 -14.02 9.58
N ALA A 139 0.33 -13.84 9.72
CA ALA A 139 -0.42 -12.80 9.03
C ALA A 139 0.05 -11.38 9.43
N ARG A 140 0.31 -11.15 10.73
CA ARG A 140 0.85 -9.90 11.26
C ARG A 140 2.25 -9.63 10.75
N LEU A 141 3.14 -10.62 10.89
CA LEU A 141 4.53 -10.49 10.43
C LEU A 141 4.59 -10.18 8.94
N LYS A 142 3.82 -10.91 8.14
CA LYS A 142 3.71 -10.66 6.70
C LYS A 142 3.26 -9.23 6.39
N SER A 143 2.21 -8.74 7.07
CA SER A 143 1.75 -7.36 6.89
C SER A 143 2.83 -6.35 7.26
N LEU A 144 3.51 -6.53 8.39
CA LEU A 144 4.60 -5.65 8.84
C LEU A 144 5.75 -5.62 7.82
N VAL A 145 6.23 -6.78 7.38
CA VAL A 145 7.32 -6.87 6.39
C VAL A 145 6.90 -6.23 5.07
N THR A 146 5.69 -6.51 4.58
CA THR A 146 5.20 -5.93 3.33
C THR A 146 5.12 -4.41 3.40
N HIS A 147 4.67 -3.85 4.51
CA HIS A 147 4.61 -2.39 4.71
C HIS A 147 5.99 -1.77 4.95
N THR A 148 6.94 -2.50 5.54
CA THR A 148 8.36 -2.09 5.61
C THR A 148 8.96 -2.01 4.21
N VAL A 149 8.67 -2.99 3.34
CA VAL A 149 9.10 -2.97 1.94
C VAL A 149 8.46 -1.82 1.16
N PHE A 150 7.20 -1.48 1.44
CA PHE A 150 6.58 -0.27 0.88
C PHE A 150 7.37 0.99 1.29
N GLY A 151 7.75 1.12 2.58
CA GLY A 151 8.58 2.22 3.07
C GLY A 151 9.97 2.28 2.40
N LEU A 152 10.60 1.13 2.16
CA LEU A 152 11.84 1.04 1.37
C LEU A 152 11.60 1.47 -0.07
N GLY A 153 10.50 1.05 -0.67
CA GLY A 153 10.07 1.45 -2.01
C GLY A 153 9.88 2.96 -2.14
N LEU A 154 9.26 3.61 -1.14
CA LEU A 154 9.15 5.07 -1.08
C LEU A 154 10.53 5.74 -1.15
N TYR A 155 11.50 5.25 -0.38
CA TYR A 155 12.86 5.78 -0.38
C TYR A 155 13.56 5.61 -1.73
N VAL A 156 13.58 4.39 -2.26
CA VAL A 156 14.29 4.07 -3.51
C VAL A 156 13.70 4.86 -4.69
N CYS A 157 12.37 4.95 -4.78
CA CYS A 157 11.72 5.73 -5.83
C CYS A 157 11.96 7.23 -5.66
N ALA A 158 12.01 7.73 -4.42
CA ALA A 158 12.34 9.13 -4.17
C ALA A 158 13.77 9.48 -4.57
N LEU A 159 14.75 8.58 -4.38
CA LEU A 159 16.11 8.78 -4.90
C LEU A 159 16.10 8.96 -6.42
N GLY A 160 15.33 8.13 -7.15
CA GLY A 160 15.18 8.27 -8.60
C GLY A 160 14.55 9.61 -9.01
N VAL A 161 13.48 10.02 -8.34
CA VAL A 161 12.81 11.30 -8.58
C VAL A 161 13.74 12.46 -8.24
N SER A 162 14.45 12.42 -7.11
CA SER A 162 15.38 13.48 -6.71
C SER A 162 16.53 13.65 -7.70
N PHE A 163 17.05 12.54 -8.22
CA PHE A 163 18.07 12.57 -9.27
C PHE A 163 17.55 13.26 -10.54
N PHE A 164 16.35 12.87 -11.00
CA PHE A 164 15.73 13.47 -12.17
C PHE A 164 15.49 14.98 -11.99
N LEU A 165 14.99 15.40 -10.83
CA LEU A 165 14.76 16.82 -10.55
C LEU A 165 16.04 17.65 -10.56
N ARG A 166 17.17 17.10 -10.08
CA ARG A 166 18.48 17.79 -10.07
C ARG A 166 19.09 17.93 -11.47
N VAL A 167 18.87 16.95 -12.34
CA VAL A 167 19.41 16.97 -13.70
C VAL A 167 18.67 17.98 -14.60
N HIS A 168 17.39 18.30 -14.26
CA HIS A 168 16.53 19.16 -15.09
C HIS A 168 16.22 20.52 -14.43
N ALA A 169 16.83 20.82 -13.28
CA ALA A 169 16.78 22.13 -12.61
C ALA A 169 17.96 23.00 -13.02
#